data_6cf0f36c93088f52aa8c0a04df711951
#
_entry.id   6cf0f36c93088f52aa8c0a04df711951
#
_cell.length_a   1.000
_cell.length_b   1.000
_cell.length_c   1.000
_cell.angle_alpha   90.00
_cell.angle_beta   90.00
_cell.angle_gamma   90.00
#
_symmetry.space_group_name_H-M   'P 1'
#
loop_
_entity.id
_entity.type
_entity.pdbx_description
1 polymer ?
#
loop_
_entity_poly.entity_id
_entity_poly.type
_entity_poly.pdbx_seq_one_letter_code
_entity_poly.pdbx_strand_id
1 'polypeptide(L)'
;EISSKIHQTINTDNLSWNENCIAFYYVSKLANSLNLDTVITANGIDELFCGYNAYREAFSGGDSQITKVMDTKLDNELKMMKAVNLIASEFKVKIVQPLLSSKFIEYAKTIPTSEKIHDSEDLLRKHIIRKLANHVGVPEISYTKRKKALQYGSKIHKALLKSK
;
A
#
# COMPACT_ATOMS: atom_id res chain seq x y z
N GLU A 1 18.38 12.90 10.00
CA GLU A 1 19.46 12.09 9.38
C GLU A 1 18.90 11.03 8.42
N ILE A 2 18.09 10.04 8.88
CA ILE A 2 17.52 8.98 8.01
C ILE A 2 16.63 9.56 6.92
N SER A 3 15.75 10.51 7.25
CA SER A 3 14.87 11.16 6.28
C SER A 3 15.65 11.85 5.16
N SER A 4 16.72 12.58 5.49
CA SER A 4 17.57 13.24 4.51
C SER A 4 18.31 12.23 3.62
N LYS A 5 18.82 11.15 4.21
CA LYS A 5 19.45 10.05 3.47
C LYS A 5 18.48 9.44 2.46
N ILE A 6 17.28 9.08 2.91
CA ILE A 6 16.25 8.47 2.04
C ILE A 6 15.87 9.42 0.93
N HIS A 7 15.59 10.69 1.25
CA HIS A 7 15.26 11.68 0.24
C HIS A 7 16.34 11.79 -0.85
N GLN A 8 17.62 11.81 -0.47
CA GLN A 8 18.73 11.79 -1.42
C GLN A 8 18.80 10.51 -2.26
N THR A 9 18.55 9.35 -1.63
CA THR A 9 18.64 8.05 -2.31
C THR A 9 17.53 7.86 -3.35
N ILE A 10 16.30 8.23 -3.03
CA ILE A 10 15.15 8.04 -3.94
C ILE A 10 14.88 9.25 -4.83
N ASN A 11 15.54 10.38 -4.56
CA ASN A 11 15.48 11.64 -5.33
C ASN A 11 14.05 12.07 -5.70
N THR A 12 13.18 12.19 -4.69
CA THR A 12 11.79 12.63 -4.88
C THR A 12 11.30 13.49 -3.73
N ASP A 13 10.51 14.52 -4.06
CA ASP A 13 9.81 15.37 -3.09
C ASP A 13 8.47 14.79 -2.64
N ASN A 14 8.07 13.61 -3.16
CA ASN A 14 6.84 12.95 -2.76
C ASN A 14 6.90 12.51 -1.31
N LEU A 15 6.19 13.24 -0.44
CA LEU A 15 6.18 13.00 1.01
C LEU A 15 5.73 11.57 1.35
N SER A 16 4.69 11.06 0.69
CA SER A 16 4.18 9.71 0.93
C SER A 16 5.22 8.63 0.58
N TRP A 17 5.98 8.82 -0.49
CA TRP A 17 7.07 7.90 -0.84
C TRP A 17 8.19 7.95 0.20
N ASN A 18 8.61 9.14 0.62
CA ASN A 18 9.61 9.31 1.67
C ASN A 18 9.18 8.61 2.96
N GLU A 19 7.94 8.83 3.41
CA GLU A 19 7.39 8.21 4.61
C GLU A 19 7.34 6.67 4.53
N ASN A 20 6.92 6.12 3.38
CA ASN A 20 6.92 4.67 3.16
C ASN A 20 8.34 4.12 3.12
N CYS A 21 9.27 4.77 2.42
CA CYS A 21 10.68 4.36 2.39
C CYS A 21 11.33 4.39 3.77
N ILE A 22 10.99 5.37 4.63
CA ILE A 22 11.44 5.38 6.03
C ILE A 22 10.91 4.15 6.79
N ALA A 23 9.62 3.81 6.61
CA ALA A 23 9.06 2.64 7.25
C ALA A 23 9.78 1.35 6.81
N PHE A 24 9.97 1.18 5.50
CA PHE A 24 10.65 0.01 4.94
C PHE A 24 12.16 -0.02 5.26
N TYR A 25 12.81 1.12 5.45
CA TYR A 25 14.17 1.18 5.99
C TYR A 25 14.26 0.45 7.34
N TYR A 26 13.35 0.77 8.28
CA TYR A 26 13.34 0.13 9.59
C TYR A 26 12.93 -1.35 9.52
N VAL A 27 11.98 -1.71 8.67
CA VAL A 27 11.59 -3.11 8.45
C VAL A 27 12.77 -3.91 7.91
N SER A 28 13.48 -3.39 6.91
CA SER A 28 14.64 -4.06 6.30
C SER A 28 15.82 -4.16 7.28
N LYS A 29 16.06 -3.11 8.05
CA LYS A 29 17.08 -3.13 9.12
C LYS A 29 16.80 -4.22 10.15
N LEU A 30 15.54 -4.35 10.58
CA LEU A 30 15.09 -5.39 11.51
C LEU A 30 15.22 -6.78 10.87
N ALA A 31 14.75 -6.97 9.64
CA ALA A 31 14.87 -8.24 8.94
C ALA A 31 16.33 -8.71 8.86
N ASN A 32 17.23 -7.82 8.44
CA ASN A 32 18.67 -8.11 8.41
C ASN A 32 19.22 -8.51 9.78
N SER A 33 18.84 -7.81 10.87
CA SER A 33 19.28 -8.16 12.23
C SER A 33 18.79 -9.51 12.72
N LEU A 34 17.72 -10.04 12.08
CA LEU A 34 17.16 -11.36 12.32
C LEU A 34 17.67 -12.42 11.31
N ASN A 35 18.66 -12.08 10.50
CA ASN A 35 19.18 -12.90 9.40
C ASN A 35 18.10 -13.32 8.38
N LEU A 36 17.11 -12.46 8.15
CA LEU A 36 16.10 -12.64 7.11
C LEU A 36 16.48 -11.81 5.87
N ASP A 37 16.50 -12.45 4.72
CA ASP A 37 16.83 -11.83 3.41
C ASP A 37 15.61 -11.41 2.59
N THR A 38 14.41 -11.78 3.05
CA THR A 38 13.17 -11.55 2.32
C THR A 38 12.05 -11.12 3.27
N VAL A 39 11.30 -10.09 2.85
CA VAL A 39 10.08 -9.64 3.51
C VAL A 39 8.94 -9.65 2.49
N ILE A 40 7.82 -10.29 2.81
CA ILE A 40 6.63 -10.33 1.98
C ILE A 40 5.63 -9.29 2.49
N THR A 41 5.05 -8.52 1.57
CA THR A 41 4.09 -7.45 1.92
C THR A 41 2.79 -7.56 1.13
N ALA A 42 1.73 -6.95 1.64
CA ALA A 42 0.40 -6.92 1.02
C ALA A 42 0.14 -5.65 0.20
N ASN A 43 1.19 -4.97 -0.27
CA ASN A 43 1.05 -3.82 -1.17
C ASN A 43 0.31 -4.25 -2.45
N GLY A 44 -0.55 -3.38 -2.96
CA GLY A 44 -1.43 -3.66 -4.11
C GLY A 44 -2.90 -3.84 -3.73
N ILE A 45 -3.23 -4.23 -2.49
CA ILE A 45 -4.63 -4.42 -2.07
C ILE A 45 -5.42 -3.11 -2.12
N ASP A 46 -4.86 -2.02 -1.66
CA ASP A 46 -5.56 -0.74 -1.64
C ASP A 46 -5.76 -0.18 -3.05
N GLU A 47 -4.81 -0.41 -3.93
CA GLU A 47 -4.86 -0.03 -5.35
C GLU A 47 -5.93 -0.84 -6.09
N LEU A 48 -5.89 -2.15 -6.00
CA LEU A 48 -6.70 -3.06 -6.79
C LEU A 48 -8.14 -3.25 -6.27
N PHE A 49 -8.38 -2.95 -4.98
CA PHE A 49 -9.67 -3.18 -4.32
C PHE A 49 -10.28 -1.92 -3.72
N CYS A 50 -10.05 -0.77 -4.34
CA CYS A 50 -10.69 0.51 -4.00
C CYS A 50 -10.40 0.99 -2.57
N GLY A 51 -9.18 0.80 -2.04
CA GLY A 51 -8.83 1.14 -0.66
C GLY A 51 -8.73 2.65 -0.33
N TYR A 52 -8.67 3.54 -1.32
CA TYR A 52 -8.47 4.99 -1.15
C TYR A 52 -9.77 5.79 -1.26
N ASN A 53 -9.82 6.98 -0.65
CA ASN A 53 -10.97 7.89 -0.77
C ASN A 53 -11.22 8.32 -2.20
N ALA A 54 -10.18 8.46 -3.02
CA ALA A 54 -10.29 8.79 -4.44
C ALA A 54 -11.25 7.88 -5.22
N TYR A 55 -11.45 6.63 -4.78
CA TYR A 55 -12.43 5.73 -5.40
C TYR A 55 -13.88 6.12 -5.06
N ARG A 56 -14.12 6.65 -3.86
CA ARG A 56 -15.43 7.20 -3.47
C ARG A 56 -15.76 8.44 -4.30
N GLU A 57 -14.79 9.32 -4.45
CA GLU A 57 -14.90 10.54 -5.27
C GLU A 57 -15.15 10.21 -6.75
N ALA A 58 -14.57 9.12 -7.25
CA ALA A 58 -14.73 8.65 -8.62
C ALA A 58 -16.00 7.83 -8.87
N PHE A 59 -16.73 7.43 -7.82
CA PHE A 59 -17.81 6.44 -7.91
C PHE A 59 -18.95 6.89 -8.84
N SER A 60 -19.33 8.16 -8.80
CA SER A 60 -20.39 8.73 -9.67
C SER A 60 -20.05 8.66 -11.16
N GLY A 61 -18.77 8.57 -11.52
CA GLY A 61 -18.31 8.39 -12.90
C GLY A 61 -18.33 6.94 -13.40
N GLY A 62 -18.81 6.00 -12.56
CA GLY A 62 -18.96 4.59 -12.90
C GLY A 62 -17.63 3.85 -13.06
N ASP A 63 -17.71 2.63 -13.59
CA ASP A 63 -16.57 1.71 -13.70
C ASP A 63 -15.37 2.28 -14.47
N SER A 64 -15.62 3.06 -15.51
CA SER A 64 -14.56 3.70 -16.29
C SER A 64 -13.71 4.65 -15.44
N GLN A 65 -14.35 5.45 -14.59
CA GLN A 65 -13.63 6.38 -13.72
C GLN A 65 -12.90 5.65 -12.58
N ILE A 66 -13.52 4.63 -12.01
CA ILE A 66 -12.89 3.75 -11.00
C ILE A 66 -11.64 3.08 -11.60
N THR A 67 -11.72 2.56 -12.82
CA THR A 67 -10.59 1.95 -13.51
C THR A 67 -9.44 2.94 -13.73
N LYS A 68 -9.72 4.17 -14.15
CA LYS A 68 -8.69 5.22 -14.30
C LYS A 68 -7.98 5.53 -12.98
N VAL A 69 -8.73 5.61 -11.87
CA VAL A 69 -8.15 5.80 -10.54
C VAL A 69 -7.27 4.60 -10.18
N MET A 70 -7.74 3.38 -10.44
CA MET A 70 -7.02 2.15 -10.19
C MET A 70 -5.67 2.12 -10.93
N ASP A 71 -5.68 2.40 -12.23
CA ASP A 71 -4.47 2.41 -13.06
C ASP A 71 -3.47 3.45 -12.58
N THR A 72 -3.94 4.66 -12.24
CA THR A 72 -3.10 5.72 -11.70
C THR A 72 -2.46 5.33 -10.35
N LYS A 73 -3.26 4.75 -9.43
CA LYS A 73 -2.77 4.33 -8.11
C LYS A 73 -1.80 3.17 -8.23
N LEU A 74 -2.09 2.20 -9.11
CA LEU A 74 -1.24 1.06 -9.35
C LEU A 74 0.11 1.44 -9.96
N ASP A 75 0.14 2.33 -10.96
CA ASP A 75 1.38 2.85 -11.55
C ASP A 75 2.25 3.55 -10.50
N ASN A 76 1.63 4.39 -9.66
CA ASN A 76 2.33 5.04 -8.56
C ASN A 76 2.91 4.03 -7.56
N GLU A 77 2.13 3.00 -7.19
CA GLU A 77 2.57 1.96 -6.25
C GLU A 77 3.74 1.15 -6.80
N LEU A 78 3.66 0.73 -8.07
CA LEU A 78 4.75 0.01 -8.74
C LEU A 78 6.05 0.82 -8.78
N LYS A 79 5.96 2.13 -9.00
CA LYS A 79 7.12 3.04 -8.96
C LYS A 79 7.66 3.19 -7.54
N MET A 80 6.78 3.41 -6.56
CA MET A 80 7.16 3.53 -5.16
C MET A 80 7.86 2.26 -4.65
N MET A 81 7.38 1.08 -5.04
CA MET A 81 7.99 -0.18 -4.61
C MET A 81 9.39 -0.42 -5.20
N LYS A 82 9.71 0.19 -6.34
CA LYS A 82 11.10 0.22 -6.83
C LYS A 82 12.00 1.03 -5.89
N ALA A 83 11.54 2.19 -5.43
CA ALA A 83 12.27 3.00 -4.46
C ALA A 83 12.42 2.26 -3.11
N VAL A 84 11.37 1.59 -2.64
CA VAL A 84 11.40 0.76 -1.42
C VAL A 84 12.45 -0.35 -1.55
N ASN A 85 12.50 -1.08 -2.67
CA ASN A 85 13.48 -2.12 -2.88
C ASN A 85 14.92 -1.58 -2.97
N LEU A 86 15.11 -0.37 -3.52
CA LEU A 86 16.41 0.29 -3.49
C LEU A 86 16.90 0.53 -2.05
N ILE A 87 16.02 1.03 -1.18
CA ILE A 87 16.34 1.23 0.25
C ILE A 87 16.59 -0.12 0.96
N ALA A 88 15.77 -1.13 0.71
CA ALA A 88 15.88 -2.44 1.33
C ALA A 88 17.19 -3.17 0.94
N SER A 89 17.67 -2.94 -0.29
CA SER A 89 18.90 -3.54 -0.79
C SER A 89 20.15 -3.14 0.01
N GLU A 90 20.15 -1.97 0.65
CA GLU A 90 21.22 -1.54 1.56
C GLU A 90 21.42 -2.52 2.74
N PHE A 91 20.35 -3.23 3.09
CA PHE A 91 20.34 -4.25 4.16
C PHE A 91 20.43 -5.68 3.61
N LYS A 92 20.66 -5.86 2.29
CA LYS A 92 20.60 -7.16 1.62
C LYS A 92 19.25 -7.87 1.80
N VAL A 93 18.18 -7.10 1.91
CA VAL A 93 16.80 -7.59 2.06
C VAL A 93 16.02 -7.29 0.80
N LYS A 94 15.25 -8.26 0.33
CA LYS A 94 14.31 -8.13 -0.79
C LYS A 94 12.89 -7.97 -0.27
N ILE A 95 12.20 -6.94 -0.71
CA ILE A 95 10.77 -6.76 -0.44
C ILE A 95 9.98 -7.37 -1.60
N VAL A 96 9.19 -8.38 -1.33
CA VAL A 96 8.39 -9.13 -2.32
C VAL A 96 6.93 -8.73 -2.17
N GLN A 97 6.29 -8.37 -3.28
CA GLN A 97 4.90 -7.92 -3.36
C GLN A 97 4.10 -8.87 -4.29
N PRO A 98 3.62 -10.02 -3.80
CA PRO A 98 2.93 -11.01 -4.65
C PRO A 98 1.69 -10.44 -5.33
N LEU A 99 1.00 -9.51 -4.66
CA LEU A 99 -0.23 -8.88 -5.14
C LEU A 99 0.01 -7.79 -6.21
N LEU A 100 1.26 -7.45 -6.49
CA LEU A 100 1.66 -6.57 -7.59
C LEU A 100 2.24 -7.38 -8.77
N SER A 101 2.14 -8.71 -8.75
CA SER A 101 2.48 -9.51 -9.93
C SER A 101 1.47 -9.27 -11.06
N SER A 102 1.94 -9.29 -12.32
CA SER A 102 1.05 -9.11 -13.50
C SER A 102 -0.14 -10.06 -13.47
N LYS A 103 0.08 -11.33 -13.17
CA LYS A 103 -0.98 -12.34 -13.07
C LYS A 103 -2.05 -11.98 -12.03
N PHE A 104 -1.64 -11.47 -10.85
CA PHE A 104 -2.60 -11.09 -9.82
C PHE A 104 -3.33 -9.79 -10.19
N ILE A 105 -2.63 -8.82 -10.76
CA ILE A 105 -3.22 -7.56 -11.25
C ILE A 105 -4.29 -7.84 -12.30
N GLU A 106 -3.99 -8.67 -13.29
CA GLU A 106 -4.95 -9.07 -14.33
C GLU A 106 -6.18 -9.73 -13.71
N TYR A 107 -5.99 -10.72 -12.83
CA TYR A 107 -7.09 -11.36 -12.13
C TYR A 107 -7.90 -10.36 -11.28
N ALA A 108 -7.26 -9.52 -10.49
CA ALA A 108 -7.95 -8.54 -9.65
C ALA A 108 -8.79 -7.54 -10.46
N LYS A 109 -8.35 -7.21 -11.69
CA LYS A 109 -9.12 -6.35 -12.61
C LYS A 109 -10.39 -7.02 -13.15
N THR A 110 -10.47 -8.35 -13.19
CA THR A 110 -11.71 -9.06 -13.62
C THR A 110 -12.79 -9.05 -12.55
N ILE A 111 -12.45 -8.76 -11.29
CA ILE A 111 -13.41 -8.72 -10.19
C ILE A 111 -14.28 -7.45 -10.32
N PRO A 112 -15.63 -7.59 -10.34
CA PRO A 112 -16.53 -6.46 -10.48
C PRO A 112 -16.28 -5.35 -9.46
N THR A 113 -16.47 -4.09 -9.87
CA THR A 113 -16.34 -2.92 -8.98
C THR A 113 -17.27 -3.02 -7.77
N SER A 114 -18.50 -3.54 -7.96
CA SER A 114 -19.48 -3.73 -6.88
C SER A 114 -19.01 -4.65 -5.75
N GLU A 115 -18.08 -5.58 -6.02
CA GLU A 115 -17.46 -6.41 -4.99
C GLU A 115 -16.32 -5.70 -4.25
N LYS A 116 -15.91 -4.52 -4.71
CA LYS A 116 -14.80 -3.72 -4.15
C LYS A 116 -15.30 -2.52 -3.37
N ILE A 117 -16.29 -1.78 -3.91
CA ILE A 117 -16.88 -0.57 -3.36
C ILE A 117 -18.36 -0.51 -3.72
N HIS A 118 -19.23 -0.11 -2.78
CA HIS A 118 -20.68 -0.13 -2.97
C HIS A 118 -21.24 1.23 -3.43
N ASP A 119 -20.69 2.35 -2.90
CA ASP A 119 -21.17 3.70 -3.19
C ASP A 119 -20.11 4.77 -2.83
N SER A 120 -20.46 6.05 -3.05
CA SER A 120 -19.60 7.20 -2.71
C SER A 120 -19.42 7.41 -1.21
N GLU A 121 -20.32 6.89 -0.37
CA GLU A 121 -20.25 7.01 1.09
C GLU A 121 -19.62 5.79 1.77
N ASP A 122 -19.25 4.77 1.00
CA ASP A 122 -18.64 3.54 1.50
C ASP A 122 -17.28 3.79 2.19
N LEU A 123 -17.30 3.83 3.51
CA LEU A 123 -16.10 4.05 4.33
C LEU A 123 -15.23 2.80 4.49
N LEU A 124 -15.80 1.61 4.33
CA LEU A 124 -15.07 0.36 4.54
C LEU A 124 -14.35 -0.10 3.28
N ARG A 125 -15.04 -0.12 2.14
CA ARG A 125 -14.49 -0.58 0.85
C ARG A 125 -13.80 -1.95 0.94
N LYS A 126 -13.20 -2.42 -0.16
CA LYS A 126 -12.49 -3.72 -0.23
C LYS A 126 -13.37 -4.90 0.22
N HIS A 127 -14.68 -4.88 -0.12
CA HIS A 127 -15.65 -5.82 0.42
C HIS A 127 -15.26 -7.29 0.17
N ILE A 128 -14.85 -7.65 -1.06
CA ILE A 128 -14.40 -9.00 -1.37
C ILE A 128 -13.19 -9.44 -0.52
N ILE A 129 -12.25 -8.52 -0.25
CA ILE A 129 -11.08 -8.82 0.60
C ILE A 129 -11.53 -9.05 2.05
N ARG A 130 -12.51 -8.29 2.54
CA ARG A 130 -13.07 -8.46 3.89
C ARG A 130 -13.85 -9.77 4.01
N LYS A 131 -14.65 -10.12 2.98
CA LYS A 131 -15.33 -11.43 2.90
C LYS A 131 -14.32 -12.57 2.92
N LEU A 132 -13.24 -12.47 2.12
CA LEU A 132 -12.18 -13.46 2.10
C LEU A 132 -11.48 -13.57 3.45
N ALA A 133 -11.11 -12.45 4.09
CA ALA A 133 -10.46 -12.44 5.39
C ALA A 133 -11.31 -13.17 6.47
N ASN A 134 -12.63 -12.91 6.48
CA ASN A 134 -13.55 -13.64 7.34
C ASN A 134 -13.55 -15.15 7.02
N HIS A 135 -13.65 -15.50 5.74
CA HIS A 135 -13.71 -16.90 5.29
C HIS A 135 -12.47 -17.71 5.69
N VAL A 136 -11.29 -17.11 5.63
CA VAL A 136 -10.02 -17.79 5.98
C VAL A 136 -9.65 -17.66 7.47
N GLY A 137 -10.57 -17.14 8.30
CA GLY A 137 -10.39 -17.10 9.75
C GLY A 137 -9.47 -15.99 10.27
N VAL A 138 -9.26 -14.90 9.51
CA VAL A 138 -8.56 -13.72 10.03
C VAL A 138 -9.37 -13.12 11.19
N PRO A 139 -8.73 -12.65 12.28
CA PRO A 139 -9.44 -12.05 13.40
C PRO A 139 -10.36 -10.89 12.96
N GLU A 140 -11.60 -10.89 13.48
CA GLU A 140 -12.67 -9.95 13.10
C GLU A 140 -12.22 -8.49 13.10
N ILE A 141 -11.45 -8.09 14.10
CA ILE A 141 -10.92 -6.73 14.24
C ILE A 141 -10.13 -6.25 13.00
N SER A 142 -9.54 -7.17 12.23
CA SER A 142 -8.70 -6.85 11.07
C SER A 142 -9.51 -6.50 9.83
N TYR A 143 -10.75 -7.01 9.71
CA TYR A 143 -11.58 -6.79 8.52
C TYR A 143 -12.85 -5.96 8.79
N THR A 144 -13.22 -5.69 10.04
CA THR A 144 -14.36 -4.83 10.38
C THR A 144 -13.99 -3.36 10.52
N LYS A 145 -12.72 -3.05 10.82
CA LYS A 145 -12.26 -1.67 10.99
C LYS A 145 -11.89 -0.99 9.67
N ARG A 146 -12.03 0.34 9.67
CA ARG A 146 -11.51 1.19 8.61
C ARG A 146 -9.99 1.08 8.53
N LYS A 147 -9.45 1.07 7.31
CA LYS A 147 -7.99 1.01 7.10
C LYS A 147 -7.27 2.21 7.70
N LYS A 148 -6.03 2.00 8.10
CA LYS A 148 -5.09 3.05 8.47
C LYS A 148 -3.79 2.86 7.68
N ALA A 149 -3.32 3.91 7.02
CA ALA A 149 -2.09 3.81 6.24
C ALA A 149 -0.86 3.64 7.15
N LEU A 150 0.19 2.99 6.62
CA LEU A 150 1.39 2.60 7.36
C LEU A 150 2.05 3.78 8.06
N GLN A 151 2.23 4.91 7.37
CA GLN A 151 2.88 6.10 7.92
C GLN A 151 2.11 6.73 9.09
N TYR A 152 0.77 6.62 9.11
CA TYR A 152 -0.06 7.08 10.23
C TYR A 152 -0.09 6.05 11.36
N GLY A 153 -0.16 4.75 11.02
CA GLY A 153 -0.15 3.66 11.99
C GLY A 153 1.15 3.58 12.77
N SER A 154 2.29 3.75 12.10
CA SER A 154 3.64 3.77 12.68
C SER A 154 4.02 5.09 13.34
N LYS A 155 3.21 6.15 13.20
CA LYS A 155 3.48 7.52 13.65
C LYS A 155 4.65 8.21 12.93
N ILE A 156 5.20 7.67 11.86
CA ILE A 156 6.27 8.28 11.05
C ILE A 156 5.87 9.67 10.57
N HIS A 157 4.66 9.82 10.03
CA HIS A 157 4.12 11.12 9.63
C HIS A 157 4.19 12.16 10.75
N LYS A 158 3.72 11.80 11.95
CA LYS A 158 3.75 12.69 13.12
C LYS A 158 5.18 13.04 13.56
N ALA A 159 6.10 12.10 13.46
CA ALA A 159 7.51 12.33 13.81
C ALA A 159 8.17 13.31 12.84
N LEU A 160 7.93 13.18 11.54
CA LEU A 160 8.46 14.08 10.51
C LEU A 160 7.92 15.51 10.62
N LEU A 161 6.64 15.67 10.96
CA LEU A 161 6.06 17.01 11.18
C LEU A 161 6.67 17.74 12.38
N LYS A 162 7.16 17.01 13.38
CA LYS A 162 7.81 17.60 14.57
C LYS A 162 9.29 17.92 14.35
N SER A 163 9.90 17.39 13.29
CA SER A 163 11.32 17.59 12.99
C SER A 163 11.57 18.74 12.00
N LYS A 164 10.51 19.39 11.54
CA LYS A 164 10.55 20.65 10.79
C LYS A 164 10.42 21.84 11.73
#